data_3416424e6aeed46cacd611d4a1b441f0
#
_entry.id   3416424e6aeed46cacd611d4a1b441f0
#
_cell.length_a   1.000
_cell.length_b   1.000
_cell.length_c   1.000
_cell.angle_alpha   90.00
_cell.angle_beta   90.00
_cell.angle_gamma   90.00
#
_symmetry.space_group_name_H-M   'P 1'
#
loop_
_entity.id
_entity.type
_entity.pdbx_description
1 polymer ?
#
loop_
_entity_poly.entity_id
_entity_poly.type
_entity_poly.pdbx_seq_one_letter_code
_entity_poly.pdbx_strand_id
1 'polypeptide(L)'
;MSLKKNIIVLFLLIFAISSCKAINRKIDNLSLEEEKNLNRLLGKQQIELISEFGKPDAVIHNDDGKILIFTTTKYNITCERKFTIDSKGIISGFNSRNCF
;
A
#
# COMPACT_ATOMS: atom_id res chain seq x y z
N MET A 1 -47.82 17.58 -6.84
CA MET A 1 -46.85 18.23 -5.98
C MET A 1 -45.89 17.28 -5.27
N SER A 2 -46.35 16.12 -4.81
CA SER A 2 -45.48 15.08 -4.19
C SER A 2 -44.50 14.43 -5.14
N LEU A 3 -44.79 14.34 -6.43
CA LEU A 3 -43.95 13.73 -7.47
C LEU A 3 -42.65 14.53 -7.71
N LYS A 4 -42.65 15.84 -7.67
CA LYS A 4 -41.46 16.69 -7.82
C LYS A 4 -40.48 16.53 -6.65
N LYS A 5 -40.99 16.45 -5.42
CA LYS A 5 -40.19 16.23 -4.22
C LYS A 5 -39.53 14.86 -4.23
N ASN A 6 -40.23 13.82 -4.64
CA ASN A 6 -39.71 12.47 -4.75
C ASN A 6 -38.62 12.34 -5.80
N ILE A 7 -38.72 13.03 -6.93
CA ILE A 7 -37.73 13.05 -7.99
C ILE A 7 -36.45 13.74 -7.53
N ILE A 8 -36.57 14.86 -6.79
CA ILE A 8 -35.41 15.60 -6.24
C ILE A 8 -34.64 14.76 -5.20
N VAL A 9 -35.36 14.08 -4.30
CA VAL A 9 -34.78 13.20 -3.29
C VAL A 9 -34.06 12.02 -3.95
N LEU A 10 -34.68 11.43 -4.98
CA LEU A 10 -34.09 10.34 -5.76
C LEU A 10 -32.81 10.78 -6.48
N PHE A 11 -32.79 11.99 -7.02
CA PHE A 11 -31.64 12.57 -7.71
C PHE A 11 -30.47 12.83 -6.74
N LEU A 12 -30.75 13.30 -5.53
CA LEU A 12 -29.75 13.51 -4.47
C LEU A 12 -29.16 12.17 -3.99
N LEU A 13 -29.95 11.13 -3.87
CA LEU A 13 -29.49 9.79 -3.48
C LEU A 13 -28.55 9.17 -4.54
N ILE A 14 -28.85 9.35 -5.82
CA ILE A 14 -28.02 8.86 -6.93
C ILE A 14 -26.66 9.61 -6.95
N PHE A 15 -26.65 10.90 -6.64
CA PHE A 15 -25.43 11.70 -6.59
C PHE A 15 -24.50 11.27 -5.45
N ALA A 16 -25.04 10.91 -4.29
CA ALA A 16 -24.27 10.43 -3.13
C ALA A 16 -23.59 9.08 -3.42
N ILE A 17 -24.24 8.17 -4.13
CA ILE A 17 -23.69 6.85 -4.49
C ILE A 17 -22.54 6.98 -5.48
N SER A 18 -22.60 7.89 -6.46
CA SER A 18 -21.54 8.08 -7.45
C SER A 18 -20.26 8.68 -6.86
N SER A 19 -20.35 9.54 -5.85
CA SER A 19 -19.18 10.11 -5.18
C SER A 19 -18.41 9.07 -4.35
N CYS A 20 -19.08 8.12 -3.71
CA CYS A 20 -18.45 7.02 -2.97
C CYS A 20 -17.64 6.09 -3.89
N LYS A 21 -18.14 5.77 -5.06
CA LYS A 21 -17.44 4.92 -6.05
C LYS A 21 -16.16 5.58 -6.58
N ALA A 22 -16.15 6.88 -6.77
CA ALA A 22 -14.99 7.61 -7.26
C ALA A 22 -13.83 7.61 -6.25
N ILE A 23 -14.12 7.72 -4.95
CA ILE A 23 -13.12 7.68 -3.89
C ILE A 23 -12.50 6.29 -3.78
N ASN A 24 -13.29 5.23 -3.84
CA ASN A 24 -12.79 3.85 -3.76
C ASN A 24 -11.85 3.51 -4.92
N ARG A 25 -12.16 3.94 -6.15
CA ARG A 25 -11.29 3.73 -7.31
C ARG A 25 -9.92 4.41 -7.15
N LYS A 26 -9.87 5.59 -6.58
CA LYS A 26 -8.62 6.32 -6.37
C LYS A 26 -7.71 5.61 -5.37
N ILE A 27 -8.25 5.07 -4.29
CA ILE A 27 -7.51 4.30 -3.29
C ILE A 27 -6.96 3.00 -3.91
N ASP A 28 -7.77 2.27 -4.67
CA ASP A 28 -7.36 1.03 -5.35
C ASP A 28 -6.22 1.27 -6.34
N ASN A 29 -6.27 2.36 -7.11
CA ASN A 29 -5.22 2.71 -8.06
C ASN A 29 -3.88 3.02 -7.37
N LEU A 30 -3.90 3.73 -6.23
CA LEU A 30 -2.69 4.02 -5.46
C LEU A 30 -2.06 2.75 -4.88
N SER A 31 -2.87 1.82 -4.37
CA SER A 31 -2.40 0.53 -3.86
C SER A 31 -1.77 -0.32 -4.96
N LEU A 32 -2.34 -0.35 -6.16
CA LEU A 32 -1.81 -1.08 -7.31
C LEU A 32 -0.48 -0.51 -7.79
N GLU A 33 -0.32 0.81 -7.80
CA GLU A 33 0.94 1.46 -8.16
C GLU A 33 2.05 1.13 -7.17
N GLU A 34 1.74 1.09 -5.88
CA GLU A 34 2.71 0.72 -4.86
C GLU A 34 3.15 -0.73 -5.00
N GLU A 35 2.25 -1.67 -5.22
CA GLU A 35 2.58 -3.08 -5.49
C GLU A 35 3.49 -3.22 -6.71
N LYS A 36 3.22 -2.51 -7.79
CA LYS A 36 4.07 -2.50 -8.98
C LYS A 36 5.49 -2.02 -8.68
N ASN A 37 5.61 -0.95 -7.90
CA ASN A 37 6.90 -0.39 -7.53
C ASN A 37 7.70 -1.33 -6.64
N LEU A 38 7.05 -2.05 -5.73
CA LEU A 38 7.70 -3.02 -4.86
C LEU A 38 8.02 -4.32 -5.58
N ASN A 39 7.18 -4.77 -6.53
CA ASN A 39 7.40 -5.97 -7.31
C ASN A 39 8.70 -5.93 -8.13
N ARG A 40 9.11 -4.76 -8.60
CA ARG A 40 10.37 -4.60 -9.34
C ARG A 40 11.60 -4.91 -8.51
N LEU A 41 11.49 -4.87 -7.19
CA LEU A 41 12.58 -5.16 -6.26
C LEU A 41 12.78 -6.66 -6.01
N LEU A 42 11.77 -7.48 -6.32
CA LEU A 42 11.86 -8.93 -6.16
C LEU A 42 12.96 -9.50 -7.06
N GLY A 43 13.81 -10.35 -6.48
CA GLY A 43 14.94 -10.94 -7.18
C GLY A 43 16.21 -10.07 -7.20
N LYS A 44 16.15 -8.85 -6.67
CA LYS A 44 17.30 -7.95 -6.57
C LYS A 44 18.02 -8.11 -5.24
N GLN A 45 19.23 -7.58 -5.16
CA GLN A 45 20.03 -7.64 -3.94
C GLN A 45 19.53 -6.65 -2.89
N GLN A 46 19.73 -6.98 -1.62
CA GLN A 46 19.29 -6.11 -0.50
C GLN A 46 19.91 -4.71 -0.53
N ILE A 47 21.12 -4.58 -1.11
CA ILE A 47 21.79 -3.27 -1.23
C ILE A 47 20.95 -2.28 -2.06
N GLU A 48 20.25 -2.75 -3.07
CA GLU A 48 19.37 -1.91 -3.88
C GLU A 48 18.19 -1.39 -3.07
N LEU A 49 17.63 -2.23 -2.19
CA LEU A 49 16.58 -1.85 -1.27
C LEU A 49 17.05 -0.77 -0.28
N ILE A 50 18.23 -0.96 0.31
CA ILE A 50 18.81 -0.01 1.26
C ILE A 50 19.14 1.32 0.58
N SER A 51 19.61 1.30 -0.66
CA SER A 51 19.89 2.53 -1.42
C SER A 51 18.63 3.34 -1.72
N GLU A 52 17.50 2.67 -1.87
CA GLU A 52 16.22 3.34 -2.19
C GLU A 52 15.44 3.77 -0.93
N PHE A 53 15.37 2.92 0.08
CA PHE A 53 14.58 3.18 1.30
C PHE A 53 15.41 3.63 2.50
N GLY A 54 16.72 3.55 2.42
CA GLY A 54 17.61 3.89 3.52
C GLY A 54 17.77 2.75 4.51
N LYS A 55 18.17 3.09 5.74
CA LYS A 55 18.40 2.13 6.81
C LYS A 55 17.07 1.57 7.32
N PRO A 56 16.91 0.23 7.46
CA PRO A 56 15.69 -0.33 8.03
C PRO A 56 15.53 0.05 9.51
N ASP A 57 14.28 0.19 9.94
CA ASP A 57 13.95 0.50 11.34
C ASP A 57 14.14 -0.71 12.24
N ALA A 58 13.98 -1.92 11.71
CA ALA A 58 14.22 -3.16 12.41
C ALA A 58 14.69 -4.25 11.45
N VAL A 59 15.46 -5.19 11.98
CA VAL A 59 15.93 -6.39 11.25
C VAL A 59 15.64 -7.60 12.10
N ILE A 60 14.91 -8.57 11.54
CA ILE A 60 14.64 -9.85 12.19
C ILE A 60 15.45 -10.92 11.47
N HIS A 61 16.33 -11.61 12.20
CA HIS A 61 17.11 -12.71 11.68
C HIS A 61 16.38 -14.03 11.90
N ASN A 62 16.38 -14.88 10.88
CA ASN A 62 15.85 -16.25 10.95
C ASN A 62 16.81 -17.23 10.28
N ASP A 63 16.48 -18.52 10.32
CA ASP A 63 17.36 -19.58 9.78
C ASP A 63 17.53 -19.48 8.27
N ASP A 64 16.53 -18.97 7.56
CA ASP A 64 16.52 -18.90 6.09
C ASP A 64 17.00 -17.54 5.54
N GLY A 65 17.31 -16.58 6.42
CA GLY A 65 17.72 -15.25 6.01
C GLY A 65 17.32 -14.19 7.02
N LYS A 66 16.73 -13.11 6.55
CA LYS A 66 16.30 -12.01 7.43
C LYS A 66 15.09 -11.27 6.86
N ILE A 67 14.44 -10.50 7.72
CA ILE A 67 13.34 -9.61 7.34
C ILE A 67 13.75 -8.20 7.69
N LEU A 68 13.72 -7.31 6.70
CA LEU A 68 13.97 -5.87 6.88
C LEU A 68 12.62 -5.16 7.01
N ILE A 69 12.47 -4.35 8.04
CA ILE A 69 11.24 -3.63 8.35
C ILE A 69 11.47 -2.13 8.23
N PHE A 70 10.68 -1.49 7.39
CA PHE A 70 10.69 -0.04 7.19
C PHE A 70 9.34 0.51 7.61
N THR A 71 9.32 1.53 8.47
CA THR A 71 8.10 2.18 8.93
C THR A 71 8.10 3.65 8.57
N THR A 72 6.95 4.16 8.14
CA THR A 72 6.73 5.58 7.92
C THR A 72 5.37 5.96 8.48
N THR A 73 5.29 7.13 9.11
CA THR A 73 4.03 7.62 9.67
C THR A 73 3.58 8.85 8.89
N LYS A 74 2.35 8.81 8.40
CA LYS A 74 1.74 9.89 7.65
C LYS A 74 0.27 9.99 8.06
N TYR A 75 -0.19 11.18 8.45
CA TYR A 75 -1.55 11.43 8.91
C TYR A 75 -2.00 10.49 10.05
N ASN A 76 -1.10 10.26 11.02
CA ASN A 76 -1.31 9.34 12.16
C ASN A 76 -1.51 7.85 11.75
N ILE A 77 -1.21 7.52 10.51
CA ILE A 77 -1.25 6.15 10.01
C ILE A 77 0.19 5.68 9.80
N THR A 78 0.54 4.56 10.42
CA THR A 78 1.87 3.97 10.28
C THR A 78 1.87 2.95 9.14
N CYS A 79 2.63 3.24 8.10
CA CYS A 79 2.90 2.32 7.00
C CYS A 79 4.07 1.41 7.40
N GLU A 80 3.88 0.11 7.30
CA GLU A 80 4.91 -0.88 7.59
C GLU A 80 5.18 -1.70 6.33
N ARG A 81 6.44 -1.70 5.87
CA ARG A 81 6.90 -2.50 4.74
C ARG A 81 7.91 -3.51 5.24
N LYS A 82 7.64 -4.78 5.02
CA LYS A 82 8.52 -5.89 5.38
C LYS A 82 9.06 -6.53 4.10
N PHE A 83 10.39 -6.66 4.03
CA PHE A 83 11.05 -7.31 2.91
C PHE A 83 11.76 -8.56 3.41
N THR A 84 11.45 -9.70 2.80
CA THR A 84 12.10 -10.96 3.12
C THR A 84 13.36 -11.09 2.27
N ILE A 85 14.49 -11.29 2.94
CA ILE A 85 15.80 -11.46 2.30
C ILE A 85 16.22 -12.91 2.54
N ASP A 86 16.56 -13.63 1.46
CA ASP A 86 17.00 -15.02 1.55
C ASP A 86 18.45 -15.14 2.03
N SER A 87 18.96 -16.36 2.19
CA SER A 87 20.32 -16.63 2.65
C SER A 87 21.40 -16.09 1.72
N LYS A 88 21.06 -15.80 0.47
CA LYS A 88 21.98 -15.26 -0.55
C LYS A 88 21.96 -13.74 -0.60
N GLY A 89 21.15 -13.08 0.23
CA GLY A 89 20.99 -11.64 0.22
C GLY A 89 20.07 -11.09 -0.86
N ILE A 90 19.20 -11.93 -1.41
CA ILE A 90 18.26 -11.57 -2.48
C ILE A 90 16.87 -11.34 -1.88
N ILE A 91 16.18 -10.34 -2.38
CA ILE A 91 14.81 -10.03 -1.97
C ILE A 91 13.87 -11.08 -2.55
N SER A 92 13.30 -11.92 -1.68
CA SER A 92 12.43 -13.03 -2.07
C SER A 92 10.94 -12.73 -1.89
N GLY A 93 10.59 -11.70 -1.13
CA GLY A 93 9.21 -11.33 -0.91
C GLY A 93 9.07 -10.01 -0.20
N PHE A 94 7.86 -9.48 -0.20
CA PHE A 94 7.54 -8.27 0.56
C PHE A 94 6.09 -8.30 1.03
N ASN A 95 5.81 -7.52 2.07
CA ASN A 95 4.46 -7.30 2.58
C ASN A 95 4.34 -5.85 3.03
N SER A 96 3.30 -5.17 2.58
CA SER A 96 3.01 -3.78 2.96
C SER A 96 1.70 -3.72 3.74
N ARG A 97 1.69 -2.90 4.78
CA ARG A 97 0.53 -2.71 5.64
C ARG A 97 0.29 -1.22 5.85
N ASN A 98 -0.93 -0.75 5.57
CA ASN A 98 -1.35 0.64 5.71
C ASN A 98 -0.49 1.62 4.91
N CYS A 99 -0.05 1.21 3.72
CA CYS A 99 0.76 2.03 2.81
C CYS A 99 -0.08 2.52 1.62
N PHE A 100 -0.01 3.80 1.34
CA PHE A 100 -0.59 4.41 0.13
C PHE A 100 0.22 5.61 -0.34
#